data_4656fea2953e72ba6274d740a3ae9a6d
#
_entry.id   4656fea2953e72ba6274d740a3ae9a6d
#
_cell.length_a   1.000
_cell.length_b   1.000
_cell.length_c   1.000
_cell.angle_alpha   90.00
_cell.angle_beta   90.00
_cell.angle_gamma   90.00
#
_symmetry.space_group_name_H-M   'P 1'
#
loop_
_entity.id
_entity.type
_entity.pdbx_description
1 polymer ?
#
loop_
_entity_poly.entity_id
_entity_poly.type
_entity_poly.pdbx_seq_one_letter_code
_entity_poly.pdbx_strand_id
1 'polypeptide(L)'
;MKFIRNLFPLARLTCVEIPRQPALLLLSTTLLLFIGSLPFLITHNLGEAGKLVRDSALAMMLLGSLILAVPAACNAVSTEIRRGTAGAILSKPVSRIRFLAAKFTGVSMVMLVFSGMATLAILMADRAAAREFQVGWRYLIPLYLAIAGAYILASGINYFTSRPFTSTAFWSMALLILAAFVWTAVMKETPPQEHSHESHSEAAHAEADHGDHGHSHEAPAYFEPVPIRWNLIPACVLITFAALMLQALALLCALRLGVVPSLSVCSGFFLLGLMSDYLLAQRATESLWAGVLYRILPNWQHFWMADALTGGGQIPWIYVGSAAAYALVWTGGILAIAFGMFDRMEVC
;
A
#
# COMPACT_ATOMS: atom_id res chain seq x y z
N MET A 1 24.21 -5.71 -22.09
CA MET A 1 23.19 -6.74 -22.30
C MET A 1 23.36 -8.01 -21.44
N LYS A 2 24.55 -8.59 -21.25
CA LYS A 2 24.78 -9.78 -20.39
C LYS A 2 24.43 -9.57 -18.90
N PHE A 3 24.50 -8.34 -18.39
CA PHE A 3 24.18 -8.01 -16.99
C PHE A 3 22.68 -8.22 -16.67
N ILE A 4 21.79 -7.71 -17.52
CA ILE A 4 20.34 -7.77 -17.35
C ILE A 4 19.82 -9.21 -17.54
N ARG A 5 20.41 -9.97 -18.49
CA ARG A 5 19.97 -11.35 -18.79
C ARG A 5 20.10 -12.31 -17.61
N ASN A 6 21.11 -12.13 -16.75
CA ASN A 6 21.34 -12.97 -15.58
C ASN A 6 20.70 -12.43 -14.29
N LEU A 7 20.28 -11.15 -14.26
CA LEU A 7 19.62 -10.53 -13.13
C LEU A 7 18.14 -10.98 -13.05
N PHE A 8 17.47 -11.06 -14.18
CA PHE A 8 16.04 -11.37 -14.25
C PHE A 8 15.65 -12.75 -13.66
N PRO A 9 16.34 -13.87 -13.95
CA PRO A 9 16.01 -15.17 -13.35
C PRO A 9 16.13 -15.17 -11.82
N LEU A 10 17.15 -14.47 -11.29
CA LEU A 10 17.41 -14.40 -9.86
C LEU A 10 16.38 -13.52 -9.14
N ALA A 11 16.01 -12.38 -9.74
CA ALA A 11 14.94 -11.52 -9.24
C ALA A 11 13.58 -12.24 -9.23
N ARG A 12 13.28 -13.00 -10.32
CA ARG A 12 12.07 -13.83 -10.40
C ARG A 12 12.03 -14.89 -9.31
N LEU A 13 13.16 -15.56 -9.04
CA LEU A 13 13.24 -16.53 -7.97
C LEU A 13 12.90 -15.89 -6.62
N THR A 14 13.49 -14.75 -6.31
CA THR A 14 13.21 -13.99 -5.08
C THR A 14 11.75 -13.55 -5.01
N CYS A 15 11.18 -13.07 -6.11
CA CYS A 15 9.78 -12.67 -6.20
C CYS A 15 8.80 -13.82 -5.91
N VAL A 16 9.17 -15.07 -6.24
CA VAL A 16 8.36 -16.26 -5.92
C VAL A 16 8.62 -16.76 -4.49
N GLU A 17 9.83 -16.59 -3.99
CA GLU A 17 10.24 -17.08 -2.66
C GLU A 17 9.66 -16.25 -1.52
N ILE A 18 9.63 -14.93 -1.64
CA ILE A 18 9.17 -14.01 -0.58
C ILE A 18 7.71 -14.27 -0.20
N PRO A 19 6.73 -14.39 -1.13
CA PRO A 19 5.35 -14.69 -0.79
C PRO A 19 5.12 -16.08 -0.18
N ARG A 20 6.13 -16.95 -0.18
CA ARG A 20 6.05 -18.26 0.53
C ARG A 20 6.16 -18.10 2.05
N GLN A 21 6.56 -16.94 2.53
CA GLN A 21 6.65 -16.67 3.96
C GLN A 21 5.26 -16.40 4.53
N PRO A 22 4.80 -17.17 5.53
CA PRO A 22 3.47 -17.00 6.11
C PRO A 22 3.28 -15.63 6.76
N ALA A 23 4.36 -15.06 7.34
CA ALA A 23 4.32 -13.74 7.95
C ALA A 23 3.95 -12.63 6.96
N LEU A 24 4.46 -12.68 5.71
CA LEU A 24 4.14 -11.71 4.69
C LEU A 24 2.66 -11.79 4.28
N LEU A 25 2.13 -13.01 4.09
CA LEU A 25 0.72 -13.21 3.78
C LEU A 25 -0.18 -12.69 4.91
N LEU A 26 0.11 -13.05 6.16
CA LEU A 26 -0.69 -12.63 7.31
C LEU A 26 -0.67 -11.11 7.48
N LEU A 27 0.51 -10.47 7.43
CA LEU A 27 0.64 -9.03 7.56
C LEU A 27 -0.09 -8.28 6.44
N SER A 28 0.10 -8.71 5.18
CA SER A 28 -0.58 -8.07 4.05
C SER A 28 -2.10 -8.22 4.14
N THR A 29 -2.60 -9.41 4.50
CA THR A 29 -4.04 -9.64 4.68
C THR A 29 -4.60 -8.79 5.81
N THR A 30 -3.92 -8.75 6.97
CA THR A 30 -4.35 -7.96 8.12
C THR A 30 -4.43 -6.48 7.77
N LEU A 31 -3.42 -5.94 7.09
CA LEU A 31 -3.40 -4.54 6.65
C LEU A 31 -4.54 -4.22 5.67
N LEU A 32 -4.81 -5.09 4.71
CA LEU A 32 -5.91 -4.91 3.76
C LEU A 32 -7.28 -4.98 4.45
N LEU A 33 -7.45 -5.89 5.42
CA LEU A 33 -8.66 -5.96 6.23
C LEU A 33 -8.85 -4.71 7.09
N PHE A 34 -7.77 -4.18 7.68
CA PHE A 34 -7.84 -2.93 8.43
C PHE A 34 -8.22 -1.75 7.54
N ILE A 35 -7.60 -1.59 6.36
CA ILE A 35 -7.97 -0.54 5.41
C ILE A 35 -9.45 -0.66 5.04
N GLY A 36 -9.93 -1.87 4.74
CA GLY A 36 -11.34 -2.11 4.44
C GLY A 36 -12.30 -1.84 5.62
N SER A 37 -11.83 -1.98 6.86
CA SER A 37 -12.66 -1.75 8.05
C SER A 37 -12.77 -0.28 8.47
N LEU A 38 -11.91 0.61 7.99
CA LEU A 38 -11.90 2.02 8.37
C LEU A 38 -13.25 2.72 8.17
N PRO A 39 -13.98 2.57 7.06
CA PRO A 39 -15.30 3.20 6.89
C PRO A 39 -16.31 2.77 7.95
N PHE A 40 -16.18 1.56 8.46
CA PHE A 40 -17.04 1.03 9.51
C PHE A 40 -16.64 1.53 10.90
N LEU A 41 -15.33 1.67 11.17
CA LEU A 41 -14.82 2.12 12.47
C LEU A 41 -15.01 3.63 12.68
N ILE A 42 -15.05 4.41 11.59
CA ILE A 42 -15.03 5.89 11.63
C ILE A 42 -16.40 6.47 11.28
N THR A 43 -17.51 5.82 11.62
CA THR A 43 -18.87 6.28 11.31
C THR A 43 -19.38 7.44 12.17
N HIS A 44 -18.72 7.76 13.27
CA HIS A 44 -19.22 8.71 14.28
C HIS A 44 -18.54 10.10 14.23
N ASN A 45 -18.13 10.58 13.06
CA ASN A 45 -17.43 11.85 12.94
C ASN A 45 -18.29 12.96 12.32
N LEU A 46 -18.25 14.10 12.96
CA LEU A 46 -18.85 15.41 12.67
C LEU A 46 -18.65 15.92 11.22
N GLY A 47 -19.22 15.23 10.22
CA GLY A 47 -19.26 15.72 8.83
C GLY A 47 -18.01 15.47 7.96
N GLU A 48 -16.90 14.97 8.50
CA GLU A 48 -15.63 14.73 7.74
C GLU A 48 -15.18 13.26 7.70
N ALA A 49 -16.11 12.33 7.82
CA ALA A 49 -15.79 10.88 7.87
C ALA A 49 -14.93 10.42 6.68
N GLY A 50 -15.22 10.85 5.48
CA GLY A 50 -14.47 10.47 4.28
C GLY A 50 -13.02 10.96 4.27
N LYS A 51 -12.72 12.14 4.86
CA LYS A 51 -11.35 12.65 4.99
C LYS A 51 -10.57 11.77 5.99
N LEU A 52 -11.14 11.50 7.14
CA LEU A 52 -10.50 10.73 8.18
C LEU A 52 -10.21 9.28 7.74
N VAL A 53 -11.12 8.67 6.98
CA VAL A 53 -10.90 7.35 6.36
C VAL A 53 -9.73 7.38 5.40
N ARG A 54 -9.62 8.38 4.54
CA ARG A 54 -8.50 8.53 3.58
C ARG A 54 -7.17 8.67 4.28
N ASP A 55 -7.08 9.61 5.23
CA ASP A 55 -5.84 9.90 5.96
C ASP A 55 -5.38 8.69 6.77
N SER A 56 -6.33 8.01 7.43
CA SER A 56 -6.05 6.77 8.16
C SER A 56 -5.63 5.63 7.23
N ALA A 57 -6.26 5.48 6.07
CA ALA A 57 -5.92 4.44 5.11
C ALA A 57 -4.52 4.65 4.48
N LEU A 58 -4.16 5.90 4.15
CA LEU A 58 -2.82 6.27 3.68
C LEU A 58 -1.78 6.04 4.77
N ALA A 59 -2.07 6.39 6.04
CA ALA A 59 -1.20 6.11 7.17
C ALA A 59 -0.99 4.61 7.38
N MET A 60 -2.06 3.81 7.29
CA MET A 60 -1.97 2.35 7.37
C MET A 60 -1.14 1.76 6.23
N MET A 61 -1.26 2.29 5.01
CA MET A 61 -0.42 1.87 3.89
C MET A 61 1.05 2.20 4.14
N LEU A 62 1.39 3.38 4.67
CA LEU A 62 2.76 3.80 4.96
C LEU A 62 3.39 2.95 6.06
N LEU A 63 2.73 2.85 7.23
CA LEU A 63 3.21 2.06 8.36
C LEU A 63 3.24 0.57 8.04
N GLY A 64 2.20 0.08 7.35
CA GLY A 64 2.13 -1.30 6.89
C GLY A 64 3.26 -1.66 5.92
N SER A 65 3.59 -0.74 5.02
CA SER A 65 4.73 -0.92 4.10
C SER A 65 6.06 -1.04 4.85
N LEU A 66 6.28 -0.27 5.92
CA LEU A 66 7.47 -0.38 6.77
C LEU A 66 7.54 -1.78 7.42
N ILE A 67 6.44 -2.20 8.06
CA ILE A 67 6.36 -3.49 8.76
C ILE A 67 6.53 -4.66 7.79
N LEU A 68 6.10 -4.51 6.53
CA LEU A 68 6.21 -5.55 5.51
C LEU A 68 7.60 -5.58 4.85
N ALA A 69 8.16 -4.41 4.53
CA ALA A 69 9.42 -4.28 3.80
C ALA A 69 10.61 -4.87 4.58
N VAL A 70 10.64 -4.67 5.90
CA VAL A 70 11.78 -5.10 6.72
C VAL A 70 11.90 -6.62 6.80
N PRO A 71 10.88 -7.39 7.20
CA PRO A 71 10.97 -8.85 7.19
C PRO A 71 11.20 -9.40 5.78
N ALA A 72 10.56 -8.82 4.75
CA ALA A 72 10.74 -9.25 3.37
C ALA A 72 12.21 -9.10 2.91
N ALA A 73 12.84 -7.95 3.16
CA ALA A 73 14.24 -7.69 2.83
C ALA A 73 15.19 -8.56 3.67
N CYS A 74 14.95 -8.66 4.98
CA CYS A 74 15.79 -9.46 5.88
C CYS A 74 15.73 -10.94 5.50
N ASN A 75 14.56 -11.49 5.28
CA ASN A 75 14.43 -12.91 4.92
C ASN A 75 14.98 -13.20 3.53
N ALA A 76 14.94 -12.25 2.59
CA ALA A 76 15.53 -12.43 1.27
C ALA A 76 17.06 -12.57 1.29
N VAL A 77 17.74 -11.98 2.27
CA VAL A 77 19.22 -11.93 2.31
C VAL A 77 19.78 -12.72 3.49
N SER A 78 19.33 -12.44 4.72
CA SER A 78 19.93 -13.01 5.92
C SER A 78 19.75 -14.54 6.01
N THR A 79 18.68 -15.09 5.47
CA THR A 79 18.44 -16.54 5.44
C THR A 79 19.46 -17.27 4.55
N GLU A 80 19.81 -16.70 3.40
CA GLU A 80 20.79 -17.32 2.49
C GLU A 80 22.22 -17.18 3.01
N ILE A 81 22.54 -16.03 3.63
CA ILE A 81 23.86 -15.83 4.25
C ILE A 81 24.04 -16.82 5.43
N ARG A 82 23.06 -16.94 6.31
CA ARG A 82 23.13 -17.82 7.49
C ARG A 82 23.12 -19.32 7.16
N ARG A 83 22.47 -19.72 6.06
CA ARG A 83 22.44 -21.11 5.60
C ARG A 83 23.68 -21.51 4.79
N GLY A 84 24.61 -20.58 4.54
CA GLY A 84 25.78 -20.84 3.67
C GLY A 84 25.44 -21.05 2.20
N THR A 85 24.14 -20.97 1.82
CA THR A 85 23.71 -21.14 0.44
C THR A 85 24.15 -19.98 -0.46
N ALA A 86 24.43 -18.81 0.14
CA ALA A 86 25.03 -17.67 -0.57
C ALA A 86 26.42 -18.07 -1.14
N GLY A 87 27.24 -18.82 -0.41
CA GLY A 87 28.53 -19.35 -0.88
C GLY A 87 28.37 -20.26 -2.09
N ALA A 88 27.37 -21.16 -2.08
CA ALA A 88 27.08 -22.06 -3.20
C ALA A 88 26.58 -21.33 -4.45
N ILE A 89 25.84 -20.23 -4.30
CA ILE A 89 25.39 -19.39 -5.43
C ILE A 89 26.57 -18.56 -5.97
N LEU A 90 27.43 -18.05 -5.10
CA LEU A 90 28.61 -17.26 -5.46
C LEU A 90 29.77 -18.10 -6.01
N SER A 91 29.75 -19.43 -5.85
CA SER A 91 30.70 -20.34 -6.55
C SER A 91 30.45 -20.38 -8.07
N LYS A 92 29.28 -19.99 -8.53
CA LYS A 92 28.99 -19.71 -9.95
C LYS A 92 29.48 -18.29 -10.29
N PRO A 93 29.74 -17.94 -11.57
CA PRO A 93 30.26 -16.61 -11.96
C PRO A 93 29.19 -15.51 -11.86
N VAL A 94 28.54 -15.40 -10.70
CA VAL A 94 27.58 -14.34 -10.36
C VAL A 94 28.29 -13.33 -9.45
N SER A 95 28.43 -12.07 -9.93
CA SER A 95 29.02 -11.04 -9.08
C SER A 95 28.14 -10.75 -7.87
N ARG A 96 28.75 -10.48 -6.71
CA ARG A 96 28.07 -10.15 -5.44
C ARG A 96 27.06 -8.99 -5.61
N ILE A 97 27.41 -7.99 -6.41
CA ILE A 97 26.54 -6.85 -6.75
C ILE A 97 25.26 -7.31 -7.47
N ARG A 98 25.39 -8.24 -8.44
CA ARG A 98 24.20 -8.77 -9.15
C ARG A 98 23.26 -9.55 -8.24
N PHE A 99 23.82 -10.31 -7.33
CA PHE A 99 23.05 -11.04 -6.34
C PHE A 99 22.19 -10.09 -5.49
N LEU A 100 22.81 -9.09 -4.87
CA LEU A 100 22.10 -8.14 -4.01
C LEU A 100 21.10 -7.27 -4.80
N ALA A 101 21.47 -6.83 -6.01
CA ALA A 101 20.57 -6.10 -6.90
C ALA A 101 19.35 -6.94 -7.31
N ALA A 102 19.54 -8.23 -7.58
CA ALA A 102 18.43 -9.14 -7.89
C ALA A 102 17.51 -9.36 -6.68
N LYS A 103 18.09 -9.48 -5.48
CA LYS A 103 17.31 -9.57 -4.24
C LYS A 103 16.49 -8.30 -3.99
N PHE A 104 17.11 -7.13 -4.13
CA PHE A 104 16.39 -5.86 -4.04
C PHE A 104 15.22 -5.79 -5.05
N THR A 105 15.50 -6.09 -6.32
CA THR A 105 14.46 -6.03 -7.38
C THR A 105 13.32 -7.01 -7.12
N GLY A 106 13.63 -8.23 -6.67
CA GLY A 106 12.61 -9.24 -6.35
C GLY A 106 11.72 -8.83 -5.18
N VAL A 107 12.31 -8.28 -4.10
CA VAL A 107 11.51 -7.73 -2.97
C VAL A 107 10.68 -6.54 -3.42
N SER A 108 11.26 -5.62 -4.25
CA SER A 108 10.54 -4.45 -4.76
C SER A 108 9.30 -4.84 -5.57
N MET A 109 9.39 -5.89 -6.39
CA MET A 109 8.22 -6.41 -7.13
C MET A 109 7.08 -6.85 -6.19
N VAL A 110 7.41 -7.56 -5.12
CA VAL A 110 6.40 -7.99 -4.13
C VAL A 110 5.80 -6.79 -3.40
N MET A 111 6.63 -5.79 -3.05
CA MET A 111 6.17 -4.55 -2.41
C MET A 111 5.29 -3.73 -3.35
N LEU A 112 5.61 -3.65 -4.64
CA LEU A 112 4.77 -2.99 -5.65
C LEU A 112 3.39 -3.67 -5.78
N VAL A 113 3.35 -5.00 -5.76
CA VAL A 113 2.07 -5.74 -5.80
C VAL A 113 1.26 -5.46 -4.53
N PHE A 114 1.89 -5.48 -3.34
CA PHE A 114 1.22 -5.12 -2.10
C PHE A 114 0.69 -3.68 -2.13
N SER A 115 1.52 -2.71 -2.56
CA SER A 115 1.11 -1.31 -2.69
C SER A 115 -0.06 -1.14 -3.67
N GLY A 116 -0.07 -1.90 -4.77
CA GLY A 116 -1.18 -1.95 -5.70
C GLY A 116 -2.47 -2.45 -5.06
N MET A 117 -2.41 -3.56 -4.32
CA MET A 117 -3.56 -4.08 -3.56
C MET A 117 -4.06 -3.07 -2.52
N ALA A 118 -3.16 -2.44 -1.77
CA ALA A 118 -3.50 -1.43 -0.78
C ALA A 118 -4.16 -0.20 -1.43
N THR A 119 -3.62 0.28 -2.56
CA THR A 119 -4.22 1.38 -3.33
C THR A 119 -5.66 1.06 -3.76
N LEU A 120 -5.91 -0.13 -4.31
CA LEU A 120 -7.25 -0.55 -4.70
C LEU A 120 -8.19 -0.65 -3.49
N ALA A 121 -7.71 -1.19 -2.37
CA ALA A 121 -8.47 -1.26 -1.12
C ALA A 121 -8.80 0.15 -0.58
N ILE A 122 -7.86 1.11 -0.65
CA ILE A 122 -8.07 2.51 -0.26
C ILE A 122 -9.14 3.16 -1.13
N LEU A 123 -9.09 2.98 -2.44
CA LEU A 123 -10.11 3.51 -3.36
C LEU A 123 -11.50 2.93 -3.08
N MET A 124 -11.59 1.64 -2.73
CA MET A 124 -12.84 1.01 -2.36
C MET A 124 -13.35 1.51 -0.99
N ALA A 125 -12.45 1.69 -0.02
CA ALA A 125 -12.78 2.20 1.30
C ALA A 125 -13.22 3.67 1.25
N ASP A 126 -12.56 4.52 0.45
CA ASP A 126 -12.96 5.92 0.24
C ASP A 126 -14.37 6.05 -0.36
N ARG A 127 -14.70 5.20 -1.36
CA ARG A 127 -16.06 5.14 -1.91
C ARG A 127 -17.09 4.68 -0.88
N ALA A 128 -16.71 3.74 -0.02
CA ALA A 128 -17.60 3.23 1.03
C ALA A 128 -17.89 4.27 2.12
N ALA A 129 -16.95 5.20 2.37
CA ALA A 129 -17.07 6.27 3.34
C ALA A 129 -17.64 7.58 2.78
N ALA A 130 -17.95 7.64 1.48
CA ALA A 130 -18.36 8.88 0.83
C ALA A 130 -19.77 9.37 1.23
N ARG A 131 -20.60 8.51 1.81
CA ARG A 131 -21.95 8.86 2.30
C ARG A 131 -21.89 9.08 3.81
N GLU A 132 -22.43 10.22 4.23
CA GLU A 132 -22.56 10.52 5.66
C GLU A 132 -23.53 9.53 6.32
N PHE A 133 -23.15 9.03 7.50
CA PHE A 133 -23.92 8.10 8.33
C PHE A 133 -24.26 6.72 7.71
N GLN A 134 -23.80 6.40 6.51
CA GLN A 134 -24.04 5.10 5.87
C GLN A 134 -22.76 4.52 5.29
N VAL A 135 -22.43 3.30 5.70
CA VAL A 135 -21.32 2.56 5.12
C VAL A 135 -21.76 1.97 3.76
N GLY A 136 -21.02 2.29 2.71
CA GLY A 136 -21.25 1.73 1.39
C GLY A 136 -20.83 0.27 1.26
N TRP A 137 -21.59 -0.67 1.86
CA TRP A 137 -21.31 -2.11 1.85
C TRP A 137 -21.09 -2.70 0.46
N ARG A 138 -21.71 -2.11 -0.57
CA ARG A 138 -21.52 -2.52 -1.98
C ARG A 138 -20.06 -2.48 -2.44
N TYR A 139 -19.26 -1.57 -1.86
CA TYR A 139 -17.84 -1.42 -2.19
C TYR A 139 -16.95 -2.30 -1.30
N LEU A 140 -17.37 -2.57 -0.06
CA LEU A 140 -16.58 -3.35 0.90
C LEU A 140 -16.79 -4.86 0.76
N ILE A 141 -18.02 -5.32 0.50
CA ILE A 141 -18.32 -6.75 0.35
C ILE A 141 -17.45 -7.41 -0.73
N PRO A 142 -17.28 -6.84 -1.95
CA PRO A 142 -16.39 -7.42 -2.95
C PRO A 142 -14.93 -7.50 -2.50
N LEU A 143 -14.44 -6.53 -1.70
CA LEU A 143 -13.10 -6.56 -1.14
C LEU A 143 -12.92 -7.74 -0.18
N TYR A 144 -13.85 -7.92 0.76
CA TYR A 144 -13.79 -9.03 1.72
C TYR A 144 -13.97 -10.39 1.05
N LEU A 145 -14.87 -10.48 0.06
CA LEU A 145 -15.04 -11.69 -0.75
C LEU A 145 -13.80 -12.02 -1.57
N ALA A 146 -13.10 -11.01 -2.10
CA ALA A 146 -11.84 -11.21 -2.81
C ALA A 146 -10.76 -11.78 -1.89
N ILE A 147 -10.64 -11.25 -0.66
CA ILE A 147 -9.69 -11.76 0.32
C ILE A 147 -10.04 -13.20 0.72
N ALA A 148 -11.28 -13.46 1.11
CA ALA A 148 -11.74 -14.80 1.49
C ALA A 148 -11.61 -15.79 0.32
N GLY A 149 -12.02 -15.37 -0.88
CA GLY A 149 -11.91 -16.16 -2.11
C GLY A 149 -10.47 -16.53 -2.45
N ALA A 150 -9.50 -15.63 -2.18
CA ALA A 150 -8.09 -15.91 -2.37
C ALA A 150 -7.61 -17.08 -1.50
N TYR A 151 -8.04 -17.13 -0.25
CA TYR A 151 -7.70 -18.23 0.66
C TYR A 151 -8.37 -19.54 0.23
N ILE A 152 -9.63 -19.49 -0.20
CA ILE A 152 -10.37 -20.67 -0.70
C ILE A 152 -9.70 -21.21 -1.98
N LEU A 153 -9.40 -20.34 -2.93
CA LEU A 153 -8.70 -20.71 -4.17
C LEU A 153 -7.33 -21.30 -3.90
N ALA A 154 -6.55 -20.65 -3.01
CA ALA A 154 -5.21 -21.15 -2.66
C ALA A 154 -5.29 -22.52 -1.97
N SER A 155 -6.29 -22.74 -1.13
CA SER A 155 -6.55 -24.04 -0.49
C SER A 155 -6.86 -25.12 -1.51
N GLY A 156 -7.76 -24.83 -2.46
CA GLY A 156 -8.11 -25.75 -3.55
C GLY A 156 -6.90 -26.07 -4.44
N ILE A 157 -6.16 -25.04 -4.89
CA ILE A 157 -4.96 -25.23 -5.72
C ILE A 157 -3.89 -26.03 -4.96
N ASN A 158 -3.70 -25.77 -3.67
CA ASN A 158 -2.75 -26.52 -2.84
C ASN A 158 -3.16 -27.99 -2.75
N TYR A 159 -4.44 -28.29 -2.56
CA TYR A 159 -4.94 -29.66 -2.48
C TYR A 159 -4.75 -30.43 -3.80
N PHE A 160 -5.11 -29.82 -4.96
CA PHE A 160 -5.03 -30.52 -6.26
C PHE A 160 -3.63 -30.52 -6.91
N THR A 161 -2.78 -29.51 -6.61
CA THR A 161 -1.55 -29.27 -7.38
C THR A 161 -0.30 -29.32 -6.50
N SER A 162 -0.43 -29.49 -5.17
CA SER A 162 0.67 -29.48 -4.19
C SER A 162 1.54 -28.19 -4.24
N ARG A 163 0.99 -27.08 -4.74
CA ARG A 163 1.69 -25.78 -4.76
C ARG A 163 1.67 -25.14 -3.38
N PRO A 164 2.69 -24.34 -3.02
CA PRO A 164 2.74 -23.70 -1.71
C PRO A 164 1.56 -22.75 -1.52
N PHE A 165 0.78 -22.97 -0.47
CA PHE A 165 -0.44 -22.24 -0.13
C PHE A 165 -0.22 -20.72 -0.06
N THR A 166 0.79 -20.28 0.71
CA THR A 166 1.05 -18.87 1.00
C THR A 166 1.32 -18.04 -0.26
N SER A 167 2.17 -18.56 -1.16
CA SER A 167 2.48 -17.88 -2.42
C SER A 167 1.25 -17.81 -3.33
N THR A 168 0.48 -18.91 -3.41
CA THR A 168 -0.74 -18.95 -4.23
C THR A 168 -1.78 -17.98 -3.67
N ALA A 169 -1.97 -17.92 -2.34
CA ALA A 169 -2.89 -17.01 -1.68
C ALA A 169 -2.53 -15.55 -1.94
N PHE A 170 -1.25 -15.18 -1.86
CA PHE A 170 -0.80 -13.80 -2.13
C PHE A 170 -1.10 -13.35 -3.57
N TRP A 171 -0.75 -14.18 -4.56
CA TRP A 171 -0.99 -13.84 -5.97
C TRP A 171 -2.45 -13.87 -6.36
N SER A 172 -3.23 -14.85 -5.86
CA SER A 172 -4.68 -14.90 -6.08
C SER A 172 -5.39 -13.72 -5.41
N MET A 173 -4.93 -13.28 -4.22
CA MET A 173 -5.46 -12.12 -3.54
C MET A 173 -5.25 -10.83 -4.38
N ALA A 174 -4.07 -10.65 -4.97
CA ALA A 174 -3.81 -9.52 -5.86
C ALA A 174 -4.75 -9.51 -7.08
N LEU A 175 -4.95 -10.68 -7.70
CA LEU A 175 -5.83 -10.82 -8.86
C LEU A 175 -7.30 -10.58 -8.50
N LEU A 176 -7.77 -11.15 -7.38
CA LEU A 176 -9.16 -11.04 -6.97
C LEU A 176 -9.53 -9.65 -6.46
N ILE A 177 -8.61 -8.94 -5.78
CA ILE A 177 -8.83 -7.55 -5.38
C ILE A 177 -8.93 -6.66 -6.63
N LEU A 178 -8.07 -6.87 -7.62
CA LEU A 178 -8.16 -6.17 -8.90
C LEU A 178 -9.51 -6.45 -9.59
N ALA A 179 -9.94 -7.71 -9.64
CA ALA A 179 -11.23 -8.08 -10.22
C ALA A 179 -12.40 -7.46 -9.44
N ALA A 180 -12.35 -7.46 -8.10
CA ALA A 180 -13.35 -6.83 -7.24
C ALA A 180 -13.43 -5.32 -7.46
N PHE A 181 -12.28 -4.65 -7.61
CA PHE A 181 -12.24 -3.22 -7.93
C PHE A 181 -12.85 -2.94 -9.30
N VAL A 182 -12.47 -3.67 -10.35
CA VAL A 182 -13.04 -3.53 -11.69
C VAL A 182 -14.55 -3.79 -11.66
N TRP A 183 -15.00 -4.81 -10.95
CA TRP A 183 -16.42 -5.09 -10.75
C TRP A 183 -17.17 -3.90 -10.16
N THR A 184 -16.67 -3.33 -9.05
CA THR A 184 -17.28 -2.17 -8.40
C THR A 184 -17.18 -0.89 -9.22
N ALA A 185 -16.18 -0.77 -10.12
CA ALA A 185 -16.03 0.36 -11.03
C ALA A 185 -17.01 0.33 -12.21
N VAL A 186 -17.35 -0.88 -12.69
CA VAL A 186 -18.23 -1.08 -13.86
C VAL A 186 -19.70 -1.15 -13.45
N MET A 187 -20.00 -1.57 -12.23
CA MET A 187 -21.40 -1.64 -11.78
C MET A 187 -22.04 -0.26 -11.78
N LYS A 188 -23.03 -0.07 -12.66
CA LYS A 188 -23.95 1.06 -12.62
C LYS A 188 -24.85 0.89 -11.39
N GLU A 189 -25.06 1.96 -10.65
CA GLU A 189 -26.04 1.97 -9.57
C GLU A 189 -27.42 1.84 -10.18
N THR A 190 -28.07 0.69 -10.00
CA THR A 190 -29.50 0.56 -10.29
C THR A 190 -30.23 1.29 -9.17
N PRO A 191 -31.14 2.23 -9.49
CA PRO A 191 -32.00 2.83 -8.48
C PRO A 191 -32.78 1.71 -7.76
N PRO A 192 -33.03 1.82 -6.44
CA PRO A 192 -33.93 0.91 -5.76
C PRO A 192 -35.29 0.92 -6.47
N GLN A 193 -35.83 -0.26 -6.73
CA GLN A 193 -37.21 -0.35 -7.16
C GLN A 193 -38.06 0.27 -6.06
N GLU A 194 -38.73 1.37 -6.35
CA GLU A 194 -39.84 1.84 -5.57
C GLU A 194 -40.86 0.69 -5.53
N HIS A 195 -40.96 0.02 -4.40
CA HIS A 195 -42.15 -0.72 -4.11
C HIS A 195 -43.27 0.32 -4.06
N SER A 196 -43.98 0.45 -5.17
CA SER A 196 -45.27 1.13 -5.21
C SER A 196 -46.17 0.41 -4.21
N HIS A 197 -46.21 0.94 -3.01
CA HIS A 197 -47.36 0.70 -2.16
C HIS A 197 -48.51 1.37 -2.88
N GLU A 198 -49.21 0.61 -3.71
CA GLU A 198 -50.60 0.89 -4.08
C GLU A 198 -51.38 0.98 -2.77
N SER A 199 -51.39 2.16 -2.19
CA SER A 199 -52.39 2.51 -1.20
C SER A 199 -53.69 2.69 -1.95
N HIS A 200 -54.52 1.64 -1.96
CA HIS A 200 -55.97 1.82 -2.09
C HIS A 200 -56.41 2.80 -1.01
N SER A 201 -56.61 4.03 -1.39
CA SER A 201 -57.34 5.00 -0.61
C SER A 201 -58.58 5.36 -1.43
N GLU A 202 -59.68 4.72 -1.08
CA GLU A 202 -61.01 5.08 -1.48
C GLU A 202 -61.30 6.54 -1.15
N ALA A 203 -62.09 7.11 -2.07
CA ALA A 203 -62.61 8.44 -2.08
C ALA A 203 -63.26 8.91 -0.77
N ALA A 204 -62.97 10.14 -0.36
CA ALA A 204 -63.96 11.03 0.28
C ALA A 204 -63.51 12.50 0.15
N HIS A 205 -64.26 13.25 -0.61
CA HIS A 205 -64.60 14.68 -0.60
C HIS A 205 -63.91 15.59 0.44
N ALA A 206 -63.29 16.69 0.01
CA ALA A 206 -63.82 18.05 0.26
C ALA A 206 -62.83 19.12 -0.21
N GLU A 207 -63.35 20.13 -0.81
CA GLU A 207 -62.75 21.40 -1.26
C GLU A 207 -62.00 22.12 -0.15
N ALA A 208 -60.84 22.73 -0.47
CA ALA A 208 -60.48 24.15 -0.18
C ALA A 208 -59.06 24.49 -0.64
N ASP A 209 -59.04 25.32 -1.64
CA ASP A 209 -58.21 26.49 -1.91
C ASP A 209 -57.04 26.78 -0.93
N HIS A 210 -55.84 26.93 -1.47
CA HIS A 210 -54.79 27.92 -1.31
C HIS A 210 -53.35 27.40 -1.52
N GLY A 211 -52.63 28.06 -2.44
CA GLY A 211 -51.17 28.30 -2.30
C GLY A 211 -50.28 27.30 -3.04
N ASP A 212 -50.05 27.60 -4.29
CA ASP A 212 -48.92 27.17 -5.11
C ASP A 212 -47.59 27.55 -4.43
N HIS A 213 -47.00 26.63 -3.72
CA HIS A 213 -45.57 26.56 -3.47
C HIS A 213 -45.07 25.23 -4.03
N GLY A 214 -44.63 25.33 -5.30
CA GLY A 214 -43.94 24.26 -5.99
C GLY A 214 -42.69 23.85 -5.23
N HIS A 215 -42.85 22.98 -4.23
CA HIS A 215 -41.77 22.16 -3.76
C HIS A 215 -41.50 21.12 -4.83
N SER A 216 -40.55 21.41 -5.69
CA SER A 216 -39.89 20.42 -6.49
C SER A 216 -39.36 19.39 -5.47
N HIS A 217 -40.00 18.24 -5.40
CA HIS A 217 -39.43 17.07 -4.73
C HIS A 217 -38.18 16.71 -5.51
N GLU A 218 -37.06 17.33 -5.14
CA GLU A 218 -35.76 16.83 -5.51
C GLU A 218 -35.73 15.37 -5.00
N ALA A 219 -35.63 14.44 -5.95
CA ALA A 219 -35.45 13.03 -5.65
C ALA A 219 -34.32 12.92 -4.64
N PRO A 220 -34.50 12.16 -3.55
CA PRO A 220 -33.51 12.13 -2.48
C PRO A 220 -32.13 11.79 -3.07
N ALA A 221 -31.12 12.55 -2.69
CA ALA A 221 -29.74 12.50 -3.16
C ALA A 221 -29.03 11.13 -2.97
N TYR A 222 -29.80 10.09 -2.71
CA TYR A 222 -29.34 8.71 -2.46
C TYR A 222 -28.88 7.96 -3.70
N PHE A 223 -29.06 8.53 -4.91
CA PHE A 223 -28.89 7.79 -6.17
C PHE A 223 -27.70 8.20 -7.01
N GLU A 224 -26.98 9.26 -6.64
CA GLU A 224 -25.79 9.62 -7.39
C GLU A 224 -24.68 8.57 -7.16
N PRO A 225 -24.14 7.98 -8.24
CA PRO A 225 -23.01 7.06 -8.13
C PRO A 225 -21.81 7.80 -7.56
N VAL A 226 -21.22 7.26 -6.47
CA VAL A 226 -20.03 7.84 -5.86
C VAL A 226 -18.86 7.71 -6.85
N PRO A 227 -18.32 8.80 -7.39
CA PRO A 227 -17.24 8.75 -8.37
C PRO A 227 -15.95 8.22 -7.71
N ILE A 228 -15.14 7.51 -8.51
CA ILE A 228 -13.81 7.09 -8.07
C ILE A 228 -12.92 8.32 -7.99
N ARG A 229 -12.31 8.54 -6.83
CA ARG A 229 -11.38 9.66 -6.61
C ARG A 229 -9.98 9.29 -7.08
N TRP A 230 -9.72 9.43 -8.37
CA TRP A 230 -8.41 9.15 -8.99
C TRP A 230 -7.27 10.01 -8.45
N ASN A 231 -7.58 11.15 -7.82
CA ASN A 231 -6.60 12.02 -7.17
C ASN A 231 -5.90 11.39 -5.95
N LEU A 232 -6.38 10.24 -5.45
CA LEU A 232 -5.69 9.45 -4.41
C LEU A 232 -4.50 8.66 -4.96
N ILE A 233 -4.48 8.33 -6.25
CA ILE A 233 -3.41 7.52 -6.85
C ILE A 233 -2.03 8.16 -6.68
N PRO A 234 -1.82 9.47 -6.97
CA PRO A 234 -0.52 10.10 -6.75
C PRO A 234 -0.02 9.97 -5.32
N ALA A 235 -0.90 10.11 -4.30
CA ALA A 235 -0.52 9.93 -2.90
C ALA A 235 -0.08 8.50 -2.60
N CYS A 236 -0.81 7.49 -3.09
CA CYS A 236 -0.44 6.08 -2.94
C CYS A 236 0.90 5.76 -3.63
N VAL A 237 1.17 6.37 -4.79
CA VAL A 237 2.45 6.23 -5.50
C VAL A 237 3.59 6.84 -4.69
N LEU A 238 3.41 8.01 -4.08
CA LEU A 238 4.40 8.64 -3.21
C LEU A 238 4.73 7.74 -2.00
N ILE A 239 3.72 7.18 -1.34
CA ILE A 239 3.90 6.23 -0.24
C ILE A 239 4.65 4.97 -0.72
N THR A 240 4.39 4.51 -1.94
CA THR A 240 5.12 3.37 -2.53
C THR A 240 6.60 3.70 -2.69
N PHE A 241 6.96 4.92 -3.11
CA PHE A 241 8.37 5.33 -3.17
C PHE A 241 9.01 5.36 -1.78
N ALA A 242 8.32 5.86 -0.76
CA ALA A 242 8.80 5.80 0.62
C ALA A 242 9.03 4.34 1.07
N ALA A 243 8.12 3.42 0.73
CA ALA A 243 8.26 2.00 1.04
C ALA A 243 9.49 1.36 0.37
N LEU A 244 9.79 1.72 -0.89
CA LEU A 244 10.98 1.24 -1.60
C LEU A 244 12.28 1.79 -1.00
N MET A 245 12.29 3.03 -0.53
CA MET A 245 13.43 3.61 0.20
C MET A 245 13.67 2.87 1.53
N LEU A 246 12.62 2.64 2.31
CA LEU A 246 12.69 1.88 3.56
C LEU A 246 13.15 0.43 3.32
N GLN A 247 12.71 -0.18 2.23
CA GLN A 247 13.16 -1.50 1.81
C GLN A 247 14.67 -1.52 1.50
N ALA A 248 15.22 -0.49 0.85
CA ALA A 248 16.65 -0.40 0.58
C ALA A 248 17.45 -0.32 1.89
N LEU A 249 16.98 0.48 2.85
CA LEU A 249 17.56 0.57 4.19
C LEU A 249 17.49 -0.77 4.92
N ALA A 250 16.33 -1.44 4.87
CA ALA A 250 16.15 -2.76 5.46
C ALA A 250 17.09 -3.81 4.85
N LEU A 251 17.31 -3.74 3.54
CA LEU A 251 18.27 -4.63 2.87
C LEU A 251 19.71 -4.41 3.34
N LEU A 252 20.10 -3.13 3.52
CA LEU A 252 21.41 -2.77 4.10
C LEU A 252 21.56 -3.35 5.52
N CYS A 253 20.55 -3.15 6.37
CA CYS A 253 20.54 -3.69 7.73
C CYS A 253 20.60 -5.23 7.74
N ALA A 254 19.90 -5.88 6.81
CA ALA A 254 19.82 -7.34 6.69
C ALA A 254 21.16 -8.03 6.43
N LEU A 255 22.15 -7.31 5.92
CA LEU A 255 23.50 -7.86 5.71
C LEU A 255 24.18 -8.26 7.03
N ARG A 256 23.90 -7.57 8.13
CA ARG A 256 24.53 -7.82 9.43
C ARG A 256 23.55 -8.11 10.57
N LEU A 257 22.33 -7.59 10.46
CA LEU A 257 21.34 -7.65 11.52
C LEU A 257 20.27 -8.71 11.22
N GLY A 258 19.66 -9.22 12.27
CA GLY A 258 18.44 -10.04 12.13
C GLY A 258 17.19 -9.19 11.89
N VAL A 259 16.03 -9.84 11.78
CA VAL A 259 14.76 -9.16 11.48
C VAL A 259 14.39 -8.12 12.54
N VAL A 260 14.46 -8.50 13.84
CA VAL A 260 14.03 -7.62 14.94
C VAL A 260 14.90 -6.37 15.06
N PRO A 261 16.25 -6.45 15.15
CA PRO A 261 17.07 -5.26 15.21
C PRO A 261 17.01 -4.42 13.92
N SER A 262 16.84 -5.03 12.75
CA SER A 262 16.63 -4.28 11.51
C SER A 262 15.33 -3.49 11.54
N LEU A 263 14.26 -4.07 12.10
CA LEU A 263 12.99 -3.36 12.26
C LEU A 263 13.15 -2.16 13.21
N SER A 264 13.85 -2.32 14.32
CA SER A 264 14.11 -1.23 15.27
C SER A 264 14.91 -0.10 14.63
N VAL A 265 15.97 -0.43 13.87
CA VAL A 265 16.79 0.57 13.16
C VAL A 265 15.97 1.28 12.08
N CYS A 266 15.22 0.55 11.26
CA CYS A 266 14.39 1.14 10.21
C CYS A 266 13.26 2.01 10.78
N SER A 267 12.62 1.58 11.87
CA SER A 267 11.58 2.37 12.56
C SER A 267 12.17 3.62 13.18
N GLY A 268 13.32 3.53 13.86
CA GLY A 268 14.02 4.69 14.40
C GLY A 268 14.42 5.69 13.32
N PHE A 269 14.95 5.19 12.21
CA PHE A 269 15.33 6.01 11.06
C PHE A 269 14.10 6.68 10.39
N PHE A 270 12.99 5.95 10.31
CA PHE A 270 11.73 6.50 9.83
C PHE A 270 11.21 7.62 10.72
N LEU A 271 11.18 7.40 12.05
CA LEU A 271 10.75 8.43 13.01
C LEU A 271 11.66 9.66 13.01
N LEU A 272 12.97 9.46 12.97
CA LEU A 272 13.93 10.58 12.88
C LEU A 272 13.75 11.38 11.59
N GLY A 273 13.53 10.71 10.47
CA GLY A 273 13.28 11.38 9.19
C GLY A 273 11.92 12.08 9.13
N LEU A 274 10.90 11.57 9.83
CA LEU A 274 9.60 12.23 9.94
C LEU A 274 9.70 13.54 10.78
N MET A 275 10.56 13.53 11.80
CA MET A 275 10.79 14.68 12.67
C MET A 275 11.98 15.53 12.23
N SER A 276 12.59 15.24 11.08
CA SER A 276 13.85 15.88 10.66
C SER A 276 13.74 17.40 10.55
N ASP A 277 12.63 17.92 10.02
CA ASP A 277 12.42 19.35 9.89
C ASP A 277 12.29 20.02 11.25
N TYR A 278 11.59 19.41 12.19
CA TYR A 278 11.42 19.96 13.53
C TYR A 278 12.70 19.93 14.37
N LEU A 279 13.44 18.82 14.31
CA LEU A 279 14.62 18.60 15.16
C LEU A 279 15.89 19.21 14.60
N LEU A 280 16.06 19.18 13.28
CA LEU A 280 17.34 19.43 12.63
C LEU A 280 17.35 20.71 11.79
N ALA A 281 16.23 21.17 11.23
CA ALA A 281 16.21 22.32 10.34
C ALA A 281 16.78 23.60 10.98
N GLN A 282 16.40 23.90 12.22
CA GLN A 282 16.93 25.06 12.95
C GLN A 282 18.42 24.91 13.28
N ARG A 283 18.86 23.72 13.68
CA ARG A 283 20.23 23.45 14.08
C ARG A 283 21.16 23.23 12.91
N ALA A 284 20.62 22.93 11.71
CA ALA A 284 21.41 22.71 10.50
C ALA A 284 22.14 23.98 10.03
N THR A 285 21.66 25.16 10.41
CA THR A 285 22.32 26.46 10.14
C THR A 285 23.41 26.78 11.13
N GLU A 286 23.34 26.23 12.37
CA GLU A 286 24.26 26.55 13.46
C GLU A 286 25.41 25.54 13.60
N SER A 287 25.20 24.29 13.14
CA SER A 287 26.13 23.18 13.34
C SER A 287 26.34 22.36 12.08
N LEU A 288 27.61 22.17 11.69
CA LEU A 288 27.99 21.33 10.55
C LEU A 288 27.45 19.90 10.65
N TRP A 289 27.47 19.30 11.85
CA TRP A 289 26.97 17.95 12.08
C TRP A 289 25.45 17.85 11.88
N ALA A 290 24.69 18.83 12.37
CA ALA A 290 23.25 18.86 12.17
C ALA A 290 22.91 19.06 10.67
N GLY A 291 23.67 19.88 9.95
CA GLY A 291 23.51 20.09 8.51
C GLY A 291 23.81 18.81 7.69
N VAL A 292 24.84 18.06 8.06
CA VAL A 292 25.16 16.77 7.42
C VAL A 292 24.07 15.74 7.71
N LEU A 293 23.64 15.62 8.97
CA LEU A 293 22.59 14.68 9.36
C LEU A 293 21.26 14.99 8.68
N TYR A 294 20.88 16.25 8.58
CA TYR A 294 19.68 16.72 7.87
C TYR A 294 19.69 16.37 6.38
N ARG A 295 20.86 16.36 5.73
CA ARG A 295 21.00 15.98 4.32
C ARG A 295 21.01 14.46 4.09
N ILE A 296 21.48 13.69 5.07
CA ILE A 296 21.54 12.23 4.99
C ILE A 296 20.18 11.61 5.30
N LEU A 297 19.43 12.16 6.26
CA LEU A 297 18.10 11.68 6.61
C LEU A 297 17.11 12.03 5.49
N PRO A 298 16.35 11.04 4.98
CA PRO A 298 15.30 11.35 4.04
C PRO A 298 14.15 12.07 4.74
N ASN A 299 13.70 13.14 4.14
CA ASN A 299 12.51 13.84 4.60
C ASN A 299 11.26 13.10 4.11
N TRP A 300 10.61 12.37 5.00
CA TRP A 300 9.40 11.58 4.67
C TRP A 300 8.18 12.46 4.40
N GLN A 301 8.19 13.74 4.81
CA GLN A 301 7.09 14.67 4.56
C GLN A 301 6.87 14.90 3.06
N HIS A 302 7.91 14.76 2.23
CA HIS A 302 7.77 14.83 0.76
C HIS A 302 6.89 13.72 0.18
N PHE A 303 6.73 12.62 0.89
CA PHE A 303 5.89 11.49 0.46
C PHE A 303 4.53 11.47 1.15
N TRP A 304 4.32 12.33 2.16
CA TRP A 304 3.07 12.46 2.87
C TRP A 304 2.29 13.67 2.37
N MET A 305 1.35 13.45 1.45
CA MET A 305 0.56 14.50 0.81
C MET A 305 -0.94 14.34 1.10
N ALA A 306 -1.31 13.78 2.27
CA ALA A 306 -2.71 13.64 2.67
C ALA A 306 -3.40 15.01 2.75
N ASP A 307 -2.71 16.03 3.32
CA ASP A 307 -3.25 17.38 3.47
C ASP A 307 -3.55 18.07 2.12
N ALA A 308 -2.75 17.78 1.07
CA ALA A 308 -2.98 18.32 -0.26
C ALA A 308 -4.29 17.81 -0.91
N LEU A 309 -4.82 16.68 -0.44
CA LEU A 309 -6.10 16.11 -0.90
C LEU A 309 -7.30 16.68 -0.15
N THR A 310 -7.07 17.48 0.89
CA THR A 310 -8.11 18.17 1.66
C THR A 310 -8.72 19.27 0.79
N GLY A 311 -10.04 19.38 0.79
CA GLY A 311 -10.72 20.41 -0.01
C GLY A 311 -10.76 20.18 -1.54
N GLY A 312 -10.47 18.94 -1.99
CA GLY A 312 -10.52 18.61 -3.44
C GLY A 312 -9.24 18.94 -4.20
N GLY A 313 -8.13 19.21 -3.50
CA GLY A 313 -6.82 19.43 -4.11
C GLY A 313 -6.33 18.26 -4.95
N GLN A 314 -5.43 18.54 -5.88
CA GLN A 314 -4.79 17.53 -6.74
C GLN A 314 -3.28 17.62 -6.60
N ILE A 315 -2.64 16.45 -6.48
CA ILE A 315 -1.19 16.34 -6.48
C ILE A 315 -0.71 16.32 -7.93
N PRO A 316 0.08 17.32 -8.38
CA PRO A 316 0.55 17.36 -9.76
C PRO A 316 1.55 16.21 -10.03
N TRP A 317 1.42 15.57 -11.19
CA TRP A 317 2.31 14.47 -11.60
C TRP A 317 3.79 14.88 -11.73
N ILE A 318 4.05 16.17 -11.99
CA ILE A 318 5.41 16.74 -11.99
C ILE A 318 6.06 16.60 -10.60
N TYR A 319 5.28 16.81 -9.53
CA TYR A 319 5.74 16.61 -8.15
C TYR A 319 6.05 15.12 -7.89
N VAL A 320 5.17 14.22 -8.33
CA VAL A 320 5.40 12.77 -8.22
C VAL A 320 6.68 12.36 -8.94
N GLY A 321 6.97 12.96 -10.12
CA GLY A 321 8.20 12.74 -10.87
C GLY A 321 9.45 13.21 -10.12
N SER A 322 9.42 14.39 -9.49
CA SER A 322 10.53 14.91 -8.67
C SER A 322 10.77 14.05 -7.42
N ALA A 323 9.70 13.62 -6.74
CA ALA A 323 9.78 12.72 -5.61
C ALA A 323 10.32 11.34 -6.00
N ALA A 324 9.96 10.84 -7.20
CA ALA A 324 10.54 9.61 -7.74
C ALA A 324 12.04 9.73 -7.97
N ALA A 325 12.50 10.84 -8.55
CA ALA A 325 13.92 11.10 -8.76
C ALA A 325 14.67 11.16 -7.42
N TYR A 326 14.12 11.84 -6.42
CA TYR A 326 14.67 11.89 -5.07
C TYR A 326 14.77 10.48 -4.46
N ALA A 327 13.69 9.70 -4.53
CA ALA A 327 13.66 8.33 -4.01
C ALA A 327 14.68 7.41 -4.71
N LEU A 328 14.85 7.56 -6.03
CA LEU A 328 15.85 6.78 -6.80
C LEU A 328 17.27 7.11 -6.40
N VAL A 329 17.61 8.40 -6.27
CA VAL A 329 18.95 8.84 -5.86
C VAL A 329 19.27 8.33 -4.45
N TRP A 330 18.36 8.50 -3.52
CA TRP A 330 18.53 8.04 -2.13
C TRP A 330 18.64 6.51 -2.03
N THR A 331 17.76 5.78 -2.70
CA THR A 331 17.79 4.31 -2.78
C THR A 331 19.09 3.82 -3.42
N GLY A 332 19.52 4.47 -4.50
CA GLY A 332 20.80 4.18 -5.18
C GLY A 332 22.00 4.38 -4.26
N GLY A 333 22.02 5.45 -3.47
CA GLY A 333 23.06 5.72 -2.48
C GLY A 333 23.13 4.63 -1.39
N ILE A 334 21.99 4.23 -0.81
CA ILE A 334 21.94 3.16 0.18
C ILE A 334 22.36 1.81 -0.43
N LEU A 335 21.91 1.50 -1.64
CA LEU A 335 22.35 0.28 -2.33
C LEU A 335 23.84 0.28 -2.64
N ALA A 336 24.43 1.41 -3.00
CA ALA A 336 25.87 1.52 -3.20
C ALA A 336 26.64 1.22 -1.92
N ILE A 337 26.19 1.73 -0.77
CA ILE A 337 26.75 1.38 0.54
C ILE A 337 26.59 -0.11 0.82
N ALA A 338 25.41 -0.67 0.58
CA ALA A 338 25.12 -2.08 0.77
C ALA A 338 26.02 -2.98 -0.11
N PHE A 339 26.29 -2.58 -1.36
CA PHE A 339 27.22 -3.28 -2.25
C PHE A 339 28.65 -3.23 -1.74
N GLY A 340 29.14 -2.07 -1.30
CA GLY A 340 30.47 -1.92 -0.73
C GLY A 340 30.67 -2.72 0.56
N MET A 341 29.64 -2.80 1.42
CA MET A 341 29.66 -3.63 2.62
C MET A 341 29.68 -5.12 2.26
N PHE A 342 28.82 -5.55 1.34
CA PHE A 342 28.72 -6.95 0.94
C PHE A 342 29.97 -7.47 0.23
N ASP A 343 30.66 -6.62 -0.52
CA ASP A 343 31.90 -6.99 -1.21
C ASP A 343 33.04 -7.29 -0.23
N ARG A 344 33.08 -6.59 0.90
CA ARG A 344 34.07 -6.75 1.97
C ARG A 344 33.74 -7.87 2.97
N MET A 345 32.56 -8.48 2.87
CA MET A 345 32.18 -9.59 3.75
C MET A 345 32.80 -10.90 3.25
N GLU A 346 33.54 -11.59 4.12
CA GLU A 346 33.90 -12.98 3.88
C GLU A 346 32.65 -13.85 4.08
N VAL A 347 32.10 -14.36 2.98
CA VAL A 347 30.96 -15.29 3.01
C VAL A 347 31.57 -16.68 3.07
N CYS A 348 31.82 -17.15 4.32
CA CYS A 348 32.20 -18.52 4.59
C CYS A 348 31.00 -19.47 4.58
#